data_39e252b39b44149d476e727447ddcaf4
#
_entry.id   39e252b39b44149d476e727447ddcaf4
#
_cell.length_a   1.000
_cell.length_b   1.000
_cell.length_c   1.000
_cell.angle_alpha   90.00
_cell.angle_beta   90.00
_cell.angle_gamma   90.00
#
_symmetry.space_group_name_H-M   'P 1'
#
loop_
_entity.id
_entity.type
_entity.pdbx_description
1 polymer ?
#
loop_
_entity_poly.entity_id
_entity_poly.type
_entity_poly.pdbx_seq_one_letter_code
_entity_poly.pdbx_strand_id
1 'polypeptide(L)'
;MKITSKRSPSLLVPLVVLILVAAGAFWFFFHRTTSQPPPQPPAVVEGVQTNPSPNHLADETLVPGTPGNPPEQAAPTPVPTLPTKDDLPQAIDKIKAFYQYLDQQQYIQTRHLDAASHIYMTRLIQQLLDAPPVVTRETDELSTILKNSTHLFRILGKDNILLSKEILTREKDRMEELMANYYLLTEHPEAFAKDLSLKIPEDALYQYACFFLNTMGGKLYLSRRDSLTRMVVSYYAILIVHQANIQGKNAHGIQLQPALDLLTTEIEEGGNHLYYKEAYLDVLYDLKEKYQ
;
A
#
# COMPACT_ATOMS: atom_id res chain seq x y z
N MET A 1 -42.86 18.88 18.87
CA MET A 1 -41.98 17.72 19.06
C MET A 1 -40.93 17.77 17.95
N LYS A 2 -39.74 18.34 18.20
CA LYS A 2 -38.66 18.46 17.21
C LYS A 2 -37.81 17.19 17.30
N ILE A 3 -37.88 16.36 16.28
CA ILE A 3 -37.00 15.18 16.11
C ILE A 3 -35.66 15.72 15.61
N THR A 4 -34.70 15.84 16.53
CA THR A 4 -33.31 16.08 16.18
C THR A 4 -32.72 14.77 15.64
N SER A 5 -32.63 14.67 14.33
CA SER A 5 -31.87 13.62 13.65
C SER A 5 -30.40 13.75 14.09
N LYS A 6 -29.93 12.84 14.94
CA LYS A 6 -28.52 12.61 15.18
C LYS A 6 -27.92 12.09 13.85
N ARG A 7 -27.21 12.92 13.13
CA ARG A 7 -26.36 12.51 12.03
C ARG A 7 -25.25 11.63 12.62
N SER A 8 -25.31 10.33 12.33
CA SER A 8 -24.21 9.40 12.59
C SER A 8 -22.99 9.86 11.81
N PRO A 9 -21.78 9.82 12.38
CA PRO A 9 -20.56 10.10 11.63
C PRO A 9 -20.48 9.09 10.46
N SER A 10 -20.34 9.62 9.25
CA SER A 10 -20.34 8.85 8.01
C SER A 10 -19.04 8.01 7.90
N LEU A 11 -19.23 6.76 7.53
CA LEU A 11 -18.20 5.75 7.22
C LEU A 11 -17.38 6.10 5.99
N LEU A 12 -16.76 7.24 5.94
CA LEU A 12 -16.06 7.64 4.74
C LEU A 12 -14.59 7.57 5.00
N VAL A 13 -13.89 6.39 4.44
CA VAL A 13 -12.60 6.75 4.67
C VAL A 13 -11.39 5.92 4.41
N PRO A 14 -10.91 4.92 4.05
CA PRO A 14 -9.48 4.78 3.76
C PRO A 14 -9.07 4.23 2.39
N LEU A 15 -9.73 4.62 1.33
CA LEU A 15 -9.53 3.94 0.05
C LEU A 15 -8.65 4.67 -0.97
N VAL A 16 -8.50 5.96 -0.86
CA VAL A 16 -7.78 6.74 -1.86
C VAL A 16 -6.37 6.22 -2.09
N VAL A 17 -5.74 5.76 -1.04
CA VAL A 17 -4.39 5.21 -1.10
C VAL A 17 -4.37 3.76 -1.55
N LEU A 18 -5.34 2.97 -1.10
CA LEU A 18 -5.51 1.60 -1.56
C LEU A 18 -5.58 1.52 -3.10
N ILE A 19 -6.14 2.53 -3.74
CA ILE A 19 -6.34 2.62 -5.18
C ILE A 19 -5.07 2.96 -5.94
N LEU A 20 -4.26 3.90 -5.48
CA LEU A 20 -2.99 4.21 -6.13
C LEU A 20 -2.04 3.01 -6.12
N VAL A 21 -2.01 2.28 -5.02
CA VAL A 21 -1.25 1.04 -4.88
C VAL A 21 -1.76 -0.04 -5.82
N ALA A 22 -3.06 -0.09 -6.04
CA ALA A 22 -3.67 -1.12 -6.86
C ALA A 22 -3.41 -0.97 -8.38
N ALA A 23 -3.23 0.20 -8.92
CA ALA A 23 -3.14 0.42 -10.37
C ALA A 23 -1.87 -0.16 -11.05
N GLY A 24 -0.76 -0.29 -10.33
CA GLY A 24 0.55 -0.62 -10.95
C GLY A 24 0.79 -2.04 -11.47
N ALA A 25 -0.03 -3.05 -11.21
CA ALA A 25 0.38 -4.45 -11.41
C ALA A 25 -0.17 -5.20 -12.61
N PHE A 26 -1.19 -4.71 -13.27
CA PHE A 26 -1.79 -5.45 -14.38
C PHE A 26 -0.83 -5.67 -15.56
N TRP A 27 0.12 -4.76 -15.76
CA TRP A 27 1.04 -4.76 -16.89
C TRP A 27 2.09 -5.87 -16.85
N PHE A 28 2.57 -6.28 -15.69
CA PHE A 28 3.64 -7.27 -15.57
C PHE A 28 3.25 -8.65 -16.13
N PHE A 29 1.96 -8.95 -16.20
CA PHE A 29 1.49 -10.25 -16.68
C PHE A 29 1.44 -10.36 -18.20
N PHE A 30 1.20 -9.27 -18.93
CA PHE A 30 1.11 -9.30 -20.38
C PHE A 30 2.48 -9.32 -21.07
N HIS A 31 3.55 -8.86 -20.41
CA HIS A 31 4.88 -8.80 -21.05
C HIS A 31 5.81 -9.96 -20.75
N ARG A 32 5.50 -10.84 -19.78
CA ARG A 32 6.33 -12.02 -19.53
C ARG A 32 6.13 -13.17 -20.51
N THR A 33 5.11 -13.12 -21.35
CA THR A 33 4.83 -14.20 -22.32
C THR A 33 5.52 -14.05 -23.67
N THR A 34 6.29 -12.98 -23.90
CA THR A 34 6.91 -12.72 -25.20
C THR A 34 8.44 -12.65 -25.22
N SER A 35 9.13 -13.03 -24.15
CA SER A 35 10.59 -13.09 -24.16
C SER A 35 11.12 -14.37 -23.51
N GLN A 36 10.88 -15.51 -24.14
CA GLN A 36 11.79 -16.64 -24.00
C GLN A 36 12.94 -16.40 -24.98
N PRO A 37 14.17 -16.21 -24.51
CA PRO A 37 15.31 -16.26 -25.42
C PRO A 37 15.41 -17.66 -26.02
N PRO A 38 15.83 -17.78 -27.29
CA PRO A 38 16.02 -19.08 -27.94
C PRO A 38 17.02 -19.94 -27.14
N PRO A 39 16.85 -21.26 -27.07
CA PRO A 39 17.74 -22.14 -26.32
C PRO A 39 19.18 -22.00 -26.88
N GLN A 40 20.10 -21.66 -25.99
CA GLN A 40 21.52 -21.63 -26.32
C GLN A 40 22.00 -23.06 -26.57
N PRO A 41 22.83 -23.28 -27.63
CA PRO A 41 23.47 -24.57 -27.86
C PRO A 41 24.43 -24.89 -26.72
N PRO A 42 24.66 -26.18 -26.38
CA PRO A 42 25.47 -26.59 -25.25
C PRO A 42 26.93 -26.10 -25.44
N ALA A 43 27.43 -25.42 -24.40
CA ALA A 43 28.81 -24.98 -24.35
C ALA A 43 29.76 -26.18 -24.26
N VAL A 44 30.74 -26.22 -25.17
CA VAL A 44 31.85 -27.14 -25.14
C VAL A 44 32.71 -26.86 -23.93
N VAL A 45 32.92 -27.86 -23.10
CA VAL A 45 33.80 -27.81 -21.93
C VAL A 45 35.25 -27.96 -22.40
N GLU A 46 36.03 -26.91 -22.36
CA GLU A 46 37.49 -26.98 -22.46
C GLU A 46 38.18 -26.63 -21.16
N GLY A 47 38.97 -27.58 -20.68
CA GLY A 47 40.30 -27.35 -20.07
C GLY A 47 40.36 -26.75 -18.66
N VAL A 48 40.45 -27.65 -17.69
CA VAL A 48 41.02 -27.44 -16.37
C VAL A 48 42.46 -26.89 -16.47
N GLN A 49 42.73 -25.69 -15.90
CA GLN A 49 44.09 -25.29 -15.53
C GLN A 49 44.06 -24.88 -14.03
N THR A 50 44.71 -25.71 -13.26
CA THR A 50 45.14 -25.47 -11.87
C THR A 50 46.32 -24.54 -11.86
N ASN A 51 46.31 -23.47 -11.04
CA ASN A 51 47.52 -22.76 -10.62
C ASN A 51 47.44 -22.43 -9.10
N PRO A 52 48.58 -22.57 -8.40
CA PRO A 52 48.63 -22.59 -6.97
C PRO A 52 48.81 -21.18 -6.35
N SER A 53 48.24 -21.04 -5.15
CA SER A 53 48.39 -19.91 -4.23
C SER A 53 49.84 -19.73 -3.76
N PRO A 54 50.29 -18.50 -3.51
CA PRO A 54 51.31 -18.29 -2.51
C PRO A 54 50.75 -17.58 -1.26
N ASN A 55 51.05 -18.19 -0.11
CA ASN A 55 50.97 -17.63 1.23
C ASN A 55 51.75 -16.32 1.32
N HIS A 56 51.10 -15.29 1.89
CA HIS A 56 51.84 -14.19 2.54
C HIS A 56 51.29 -14.04 3.96
N LEU A 57 52.13 -14.50 4.89
CA LEU A 57 52.17 -14.09 6.31
C LEU A 57 52.66 -12.65 6.35
N ALA A 58 51.88 -11.76 6.88
CA ALA A 58 52.32 -10.42 7.30
C ALA A 58 51.93 -10.21 8.76
N ASP A 59 52.96 -10.00 9.49
CA ASP A 59 53.25 -9.64 10.85
C ASP A 59 52.30 -8.57 11.43
N GLU A 60 51.55 -8.90 12.50
CA GLU A 60 50.70 -7.98 13.24
C GLU A 60 51.57 -7.34 14.38
N THR A 61 51.95 -6.12 14.16
CA THR A 61 52.54 -5.28 15.21
C THR A 61 51.42 -4.76 16.14
N LEU A 62 51.41 -5.27 17.36
CA LEU A 62 50.53 -4.82 18.45
C LEU A 62 50.86 -3.37 18.87
N VAL A 63 49.92 -2.45 18.64
CA VAL A 63 49.92 -1.10 19.21
C VAL A 63 49.10 -1.14 20.51
N PRO A 64 49.64 -0.61 21.65
CA PRO A 64 48.88 -0.61 22.92
C PRO A 64 47.69 0.36 22.85
N GLY A 65 46.51 -0.17 23.15
CA GLY A 65 45.25 0.58 23.12
C GLY A 65 45.17 1.67 24.19
N THR A 66 44.76 2.82 23.76
CA THR A 66 44.23 3.92 24.59
C THR A 66 42.92 3.46 25.23
N PRO A 67 42.65 3.72 26.51
CA PRO A 67 41.37 3.38 27.13
C PRO A 67 40.24 4.22 26.48
N GLY A 68 39.47 3.57 25.64
CA GLY A 68 38.29 4.17 25.02
C GLY A 68 37.21 4.45 26.07
N ASN A 69 36.64 5.64 26.03
CA ASN A 69 35.44 5.98 26.76
C ASN A 69 34.34 4.94 26.46
N PRO A 70 33.51 4.56 27.44
CA PRO A 70 32.36 3.69 27.18
C PRO A 70 31.52 4.32 26.09
N PRO A 71 30.95 3.53 25.13
CA PRO A 71 30.09 4.06 24.10
C PRO A 71 28.90 4.76 24.78
N GLU A 72 28.78 6.05 24.51
CA GLU A 72 27.62 6.84 24.88
C GLU A 72 26.39 6.09 24.36
N GLN A 73 25.54 5.62 25.26
CA GLN A 73 24.29 4.94 24.89
C GLN A 73 23.44 5.93 24.11
N ALA A 74 23.39 5.74 22.78
CA ALA A 74 22.52 6.49 21.93
C ALA A 74 21.09 6.39 22.50
N ALA A 75 20.45 7.54 22.72
CA ALA A 75 19.06 7.58 23.16
C ALA A 75 18.19 6.70 22.23
N PRO A 76 17.25 5.91 22.77
CA PRO A 76 16.42 5.06 21.95
C PRO A 76 15.69 5.90 20.90
N THR A 77 15.87 5.55 19.64
CA THR A 77 15.15 6.19 18.54
C THR A 77 13.64 6.02 18.79
N PRO A 78 12.84 7.09 18.80
CA PRO A 78 11.40 6.98 19.04
C PRO A 78 10.77 6.04 18.01
N VAL A 79 9.94 5.11 18.50
CA VAL A 79 9.18 4.19 17.62
C VAL A 79 8.19 5.02 16.80
N PRO A 80 8.15 4.85 15.48
CA PRO A 80 7.19 5.57 14.65
C PRO A 80 5.75 5.24 15.03
N THR A 81 4.92 6.26 15.19
CA THR A 81 3.49 6.13 15.51
C THR A 81 2.63 6.54 14.33
N LEU A 82 1.49 5.88 14.15
CA LEU A 82 0.51 6.28 13.15
C LEU A 82 -0.03 7.69 13.48
N PRO A 83 -0.34 8.50 12.46
CA PRO A 83 -0.90 9.82 12.68
C PRO A 83 -2.28 9.74 13.35
N THR A 84 -2.54 10.67 14.24
CA THR A 84 -3.76 10.80 15.03
C THR A 84 -4.57 12.04 14.61
N LYS A 85 -5.75 12.23 15.21
CA LYS A 85 -6.60 13.39 14.92
C LYS A 85 -5.89 14.73 15.13
N ASP A 86 -4.97 14.81 16.07
CA ASP A 86 -4.23 16.04 16.35
C ASP A 86 -3.23 16.38 15.25
N ASP A 87 -2.86 15.38 14.43
CA ASP A 87 -1.96 15.53 13.30
C ASP A 87 -2.68 15.93 11.98
N LEU A 88 -4.00 16.11 12.01
CA LEU A 88 -4.81 16.38 10.82
C LEU A 88 -4.29 17.54 9.93
N PRO A 89 -3.93 18.73 10.46
CA PRO A 89 -3.37 19.78 9.63
C PRO A 89 -2.04 19.37 8.98
N GLN A 90 -1.18 18.68 9.73
CA GLN A 90 0.11 18.18 9.25
C GLN A 90 -0.07 17.10 8.18
N ALA A 91 -1.05 16.22 8.31
CA ALA A 91 -1.37 15.20 7.33
C ALA A 91 -1.73 15.81 5.97
N ILE A 92 -2.54 16.88 5.96
CA ILE A 92 -2.89 17.62 4.75
C ILE A 92 -1.63 18.21 4.10
N ASP A 93 -0.78 18.85 4.90
CA ASP A 93 0.45 19.48 4.40
C ASP A 93 1.44 18.43 3.85
N LYS A 94 1.58 17.28 4.51
CA LYS A 94 2.41 16.17 4.04
C LYS A 94 1.92 15.59 2.72
N ILE A 95 0.61 15.44 2.55
CA ILE A 95 0.02 14.98 1.28
C ILE A 95 0.32 16.00 0.16
N LYS A 96 0.10 17.28 0.41
CA LYS A 96 0.41 18.36 -0.56
C LYS A 96 1.90 18.39 -0.89
N ALA A 97 2.77 18.29 0.11
CA ALA A 97 4.22 18.26 -0.07
C ALA A 97 4.67 17.05 -0.89
N PHE A 98 4.06 15.88 -0.71
CA PHE A 98 4.35 14.70 -1.53
C PHE A 98 4.05 14.97 -3.01
N TYR A 99 2.93 15.57 -3.35
CA TYR A 99 2.62 15.89 -4.75
C TYR A 99 3.50 16.99 -5.32
N GLN A 100 3.86 17.99 -4.54
CA GLN A 100 4.85 19.00 -4.94
C GLN A 100 6.22 18.37 -5.22
N TYR A 101 6.62 17.41 -4.40
CA TYR A 101 7.82 16.61 -4.63
C TYR A 101 7.70 15.80 -5.94
N LEU A 102 6.56 15.16 -6.21
CA LEU A 102 6.34 14.43 -7.46
C LEU A 102 6.48 15.33 -8.69
N ASP A 103 5.96 16.55 -8.65
CA ASP A 103 6.07 17.52 -9.76
C ASP A 103 7.52 17.86 -10.11
N GLN A 104 8.46 17.69 -9.18
CA GLN A 104 9.89 17.91 -9.38
C GLN A 104 10.61 16.69 -9.96
N GLN A 105 9.98 15.51 -9.97
CA GLN A 105 10.61 14.28 -10.44
C GLN A 105 10.66 14.23 -11.96
N GLN A 106 11.84 13.94 -12.52
CA GLN A 106 12.04 13.86 -13.96
C GLN A 106 11.09 12.87 -14.64
N TYR A 107 10.82 11.72 -14.01
CA TYR A 107 9.91 10.72 -14.57
C TYR A 107 8.45 11.18 -14.63
N ILE A 108 8.03 12.12 -13.77
CA ILE A 108 6.72 12.77 -13.82
C ILE A 108 6.71 13.84 -14.92
N GLN A 109 7.75 14.69 -14.98
CA GLN A 109 7.84 15.77 -15.97
C GLN A 109 7.82 15.21 -17.40
N THR A 110 8.45 14.06 -17.65
CA THR A 110 8.46 13.40 -18.98
C THR A 110 7.10 12.81 -19.37
N ARG A 111 6.15 12.72 -18.45
CA ARG A 111 4.78 12.24 -18.74
C ARG A 111 3.87 13.31 -19.33
N HIS A 112 4.28 14.59 -19.27
CA HIS A 112 3.50 15.72 -19.81
C HIS A 112 2.05 15.71 -19.31
N LEU A 113 1.87 15.58 -17.98
CA LEU A 113 0.54 15.60 -17.37
C LEU A 113 -0.16 16.94 -17.69
N ASP A 114 -1.47 16.89 -17.91
CA ASP A 114 -2.28 18.07 -18.25
C ASP A 114 -2.57 18.99 -17.05
N ALA A 115 -2.13 18.62 -15.85
CA ALA A 115 -2.22 19.37 -14.62
C ALA A 115 -1.10 19.01 -13.64
N ALA A 116 -0.92 19.78 -12.58
CA ALA A 116 -0.05 19.42 -11.46
C ALA A 116 -0.44 18.07 -10.87
N SER A 117 0.54 17.30 -10.37
CA SER A 117 0.35 15.92 -9.91
C SER A 117 -0.81 15.76 -8.93
N HIS A 118 -1.00 16.70 -8.00
CA HIS A 118 -2.10 16.62 -7.04
C HIS A 118 -3.49 16.67 -7.72
N ILE A 119 -3.69 17.55 -8.70
CA ILE A 119 -4.95 17.68 -9.44
C ILE A 119 -5.16 16.43 -10.31
N TYR A 120 -4.10 16.00 -10.99
CA TYR A 120 -4.12 14.83 -11.87
C TYR A 120 -4.50 13.57 -11.09
N MET A 121 -3.79 13.30 -9.99
CA MET A 121 -4.02 12.12 -9.16
C MET A 121 -5.37 12.17 -8.46
N THR A 122 -5.80 13.35 -7.99
CA THR A 122 -7.15 13.54 -7.43
C THR A 122 -8.24 13.15 -8.42
N ARG A 123 -8.10 13.50 -9.71
CA ARG A 123 -9.05 13.07 -10.75
C ARG A 123 -9.06 11.55 -10.94
N LEU A 124 -7.90 10.90 -10.96
CA LEU A 124 -7.82 9.44 -11.07
C LEU A 124 -8.48 8.74 -9.88
N ILE A 125 -8.24 9.26 -8.69
CA ILE A 125 -8.85 8.76 -7.47
C ILE A 125 -10.38 8.93 -7.52
N GLN A 126 -10.87 10.10 -7.94
CA GLN A 126 -12.30 10.34 -8.07
C GLN A 126 -12.96 9.38 -9.08
N GLN A 127 -12.32 9.13 -10.23
CA GLN A 127 -12.83 8.15 -11.21
C GLN A 127 -13.00 6.74 -10.61
N LEU A 128 -12.08 6.33 -9.75
CA LEU A 128 -12.17 5.05 -9.06
C LEU A 128 -13.27 5.06 -8.01
N LEU A 129 -13.39 6.13 -7.24
CA LEU A 129 -14.44 6.28 -6.23
C LEU A 129 -15.84 6.30 -6.83
N ASP A 130 -16.00 6.92 -8.01
CA ASP A 130 -17.28 7.00 -8.72
C ASP A 130 -17.69 5.67 -9.38
N ALA A 131 -16.75 4.75 -9.53
CA ALA A 131 -16.99 3.45 -10.17
C ALA A 131 -16.36 2.30 -9.36
N PRO A 132 -16.86 2.02 -8.14
CA PRO A 132 -16.30 0.96 -7.29
C PRO A 132 -16.46 -0.43 -7.92
N PRO A 133 -15.64 -1.42 -7.50
CA PRO A 133 -15.72 -2.79 -7.99
C PRO A 133 -17.02 -3.45 -7.55
N VAL A 134 -17.45 -4.45 -8.30
CA VAL A 134 -18.59 -5.28 -7.91
C VAL A 134 -18.14 -6.30 -6.87
N VAL A 135 -18.76 -6.28 -5.71
CA VAL A 135 -18.53 -7.27 -4.64
C VAL A 135 -19.78 -8.14 -4.50
N THR A 136 -19.59 -9.45 -4.47
CA THR A 136 -20.65 -10.43 -4.28
C THR A 136 -20.40 -11.24 -3.00
N ARG A 137 -21.45 -11.83 -2.44
CA ARG A 137 -21.35 -12.72 -1.26
C ARG A 137 -21.04 -14.17 -1.63
N GLU A 138 -21.30 -14.54 -2.88
CA GLU A 138 -21.14 -15.89 -3.40
C GLU A 138 -19.79 -16.07 -4.08
N THR A 139 -19.44 -17.31 -4.36
CA THR A 139 -18.30 -17.64 -5.20
C THR A 139 -18.40 -16.90 -6.50
N ASP A 140 -17.39 -16.09 -6.80
CA ASP A 140 -17.39 -15.26 -7.99
C ASP A 140 -17.56 -16.12 -9.25
N GLU A 141 -18.58 -15.80 -10.06
CA GLU A 141 -18.67 -16.32 -11.42
C GLU A 141 -17.45 -15.85 -12.23
N LEU A 142 -17.07 -16.63 -13.24
CA LEU A 142 -15.94 -16.31 -14.12
C LEU A 142 -16.04 -14.89 -14.72
N SER A 143 -17.24 -14.48 -15.10
CA SER A 143 -17.52 -13.13 -15.61
C SER A 143 -17.19 -12.04 -14.59
N THR A 144 -17.53 -12.25 -13.33
CA THR A 144 -17.26 -11.33 -12.22
C THR A 144 -15.75 -11.32 -11.87
N ILE A 145 -15.10 -12.50 -11.87
CA ILE A 145 -13.65 -12.59 -11.69
C ILE A 145 -12.92 -11.78 -12.77
N LEU A 146 -13.30 -11.94 -14.04
CA LEU A 146 -12.72 -11.20 -15.16
C LEU A 146 -12.97 -9.69 -15.04
N LYS A 147 -14.21 -9.29 -14.71
CA LYS A 147 -14.56 -7.90 -14.45
C LYS A 147 -13.70 -7.27 -13.36
N ASN A 148 -13.57 -7.95 -12.24
CA ASN A 148 -12.81 -7.49 -11.10
C ASN A 148 -11.30 -7.49 -11.37
N SER A 149 -10.75 -8.50 -12.04
CA SER A 149 -9.33 -8.56 -12.38
C SER A 149 -8.88 -7.47 -13.34
N THR A 150 -9.80 -6.93 -14.16
CA THR A 150 -9.54 -5.82 -15.10
C THR A 150 -10.08 -4.48 -14.62
N HIS A 151 -10.69 -4.43 -13.43
CA HIS A 151 -11.42 -3.26 -12.94
C HIS A 151 -10.61 -1.95 -13.03
N LEU A 152 -9.44 -1.93 -12.39
CA LEU A 152 -8.60 -0.74 -12.35
C LEU A 152 -8.10 -0.33 -13.74
N PHE A 153 -7.74 -1.30 -14.57
CA PHE A 153 -7.34 -1.04 -15.95
C PHE A 153 -8.46 -0.42 -16.77
N ARG A 154 -9.70 -0.90 -16.59
CA ARG A 154 -10.88 -0.40 -17.31
C ARG A 154 -11.21 1.04 -16.91
N ILE A 155 -11.04 1.40 -15.63
CA ILE A 155 -11.35 2.74 -15.13
C ILE A 155 -10.24 3.74 -15.48
N LEU A 156 -8.99 3.38 -15.22
CA LEU A 156 -7.85 4.29 -15.35
C LEU A 156 -7.20 4.28 -16.73
N GLY A 157 -7.32 3.18 -17.48
CA GLY A 157 -6.58 2.97 -18.72
C GLY A 157 -5.11 2.62 -18.49
N LYS A 158 -4.43 2.24 -19.59
CA LYS A 158 -3.06 1.71 -19.56
C LYS A 158 -2.05 2.72 -19.02
N ASP A 159 -2.11 3.96 -19.48
CA ASP A 159 -1.07 4.96 -19.19
C ASP A 159 -1.11 5.39 -17.71
N ASN A 160 -2.29 5.54 -17.14
CA ASN A 160 -2.44 5.85 -15.72
C ASN A 160 -2.06 4.68 -14.81
N ILE A 161 -2.30 3.45 -15.24
CA ILE A 161 -1.80 2.25 -14.56
C ILE A 161 -0.28 2.21 -14.55
N LEU A 162 0.36 2.54 -15.67
CA LEU A 162 1.82 2.58 -15.77
C LEU A 162 2.41 3.70 -14.92
N LEU A 163 1.81 4.89 -14.95
CA LEU A 163 2.20 6.01 -14.10
C LEU A 163 2.11 5.64 -12.61
N SER A 164 0.96 5.13 -12.19
CA SER A 164 0.75 4.71 -10.80
C SER A 164 1.76 3.64 -10.36
N LYS A 165 2.04 2.66 -11.22
CA LYS A 165 3.08 1.64 -10.96
C LYS A 165 4.46 2.28 -10.79
N GLU A 166 4.82 3.22 -11.64
CA GLU A 166 6.11 3.89 -11.58
C GLU A 166 6.26 4.69 -10.28
N ILE A 167 5.24 5.44 -9.88
CA ILE A 167 5.20 6.16 -8.59
C ILE A 167 5.40 5.18 -7.44
N LEU A 168 4.61 4.11 -7.38
CA LEU A 168 4.70 3.10 -6.32
C LEU A 168 6.07 2.43 -6.22
N THR A 169 6.73 2.22 -7.36
CA THR A 169 8.05 1.59 -7.38
C THR A 169 9.16 2.55 -6.95
N ARG A 170 9.09 3.81 -7.40
CA ARG A 170 10.13 4.80 -7.12
C ARG A 170 10.00 5.44 -5.75
N GLU A 171 8.77 5.64 -5.28
CA GLU A 171 8.45 6.35 -4.04
C GLU A 171 8.01 5.39 -2.91
N LYS A 172 8.33 4.09 -3.02
CA LYS A 172 7.89 3.06 -2.09
C LYS A 172 8.11 3.44 -0.61
N ASP A 173 9.25 4.07 -0.30
CA ASP A 173 9.63 4.44 1.07
C ASP A 173 8.78 5.62 1.63
N ARG A 174 8.04 6.33 0.77
CA ARG A 174 7.12 7.42 1.14
C ARG A 174 5.66 6.97 1.16
N MET A 175 5.38 5.79 0.60
CA MET A 175 3.99 5.32 0.44
C MET A 175 3.31 5.04 1.76
N GLU A 176 4.00 4.47 2.74
CA GLU A 176 3.41 4.17 4.04
C GLU A 176 2.93 5.43 4.76
N GLU A 177 3.79 6.47 4.81
CA GLU A 177 3.41 7.75 5.41
C GLU A 177 2.27 8.42 4.65
N LEU A 178 2.34 8.43 3.31
CA LEU A 178 1.26 8.95 2.47
C LEU A 178 -0.05 8.24 2.76
N MET A 179 -0.02 6.92 2.88
CA MET A 179 -1.18 6.09 3.17
C MET A 179 -1.76 6.37 4.55
N ALA A 180 -0.93 6.47 5.56
CA ALA A 180 -1.36 6.79 6.91
C ALA A 180 -2.03 8.18 6.98
N ASN A 181 -1.46 9.18 6.32
CA ASN A 181 -2.04 10.53 6.27
C ASN A 181 -3.37 10.56 5.51
N TYR A 182 -3.47 9.86 4.40
CA TYR A 182 -4.74 9.70 3.71
C TYR A 182 -5.75 8.96 4.57
N TYR A 183 -5.38 7.90 5.26
CA TYR A 183 -6.28 7.18 6.16
C TYR A 183 -6.82 8.10 7.25
N LEU A 184 -5.99 8.88 7.91
CA LEU A 184 -6.44 9.86 8.91
C LEU A 184 -7.47 10.84 8.34
N LEU A 185 -7.21 11.42 7.15
CA LEU A 185 -8.14 12.36 6.51
C LEU A 185 -9.51 11.75 6.24
N THR A 186 -9.58 10.49 6.12
CA THR A 186 -10.78 9.77 5.80
C THR A 186 -11.74 9.66 6.97
N GLU A 187 -11.24 9.74 8.19
CA GLU A 187 -12.05 9.94 9.38
C GLU A 187 -12.60 11.39 9.50
N HIS A 188 -12.14 12.28 8.59
CA HIS A 188 -12.47 13.70 8.54
C HIS A 188 -12.88 14.13 7.11
N PRO A 189 -14.03 13.64 6.59
CA PRO A 189 -14.44 13.84 5.20
C PRO A 189 -14.63 15.31 4.82
N GLU A 190 -14.90 16.19 5.78
CA GLU A 190 -14.96 17.63 5.56
C GLU A 190 -13.60 18.22 5.16
N ALA A 191 -12.51 17.70 5.71
CA ALA A 191 -11.16 18.11 5.34
C ALA A 191 -10.80 17.62 3.93
N PHE A 192 -11.22 16.41 3.54
CA PHE A 192 -11.06 15.93 2.18
C PHE A 192 -11.70 16.83 1.13
N ALA A 193 -12.97 17.14 1.33
CA ALA A 193 -13.73 17.93 0.38
C ALA A 193 -13.14 19.33 0.22
N LYS A 194 -12.72 19.95 1.33
CA LYS A 194 -12.17 21.31 1.36
C LYS A 194 -10.76 21.38 0.83
N ASP A 195 -9.88 20.49 1.29
CA ASP A 195 -8.43 20.65 1.10
C ASP A 195 -7.87 19.85 -0.06
N LEU A 196 -8.52 18.74 -0.45
CA LEU A 196 -8.11 17.87 -1.56
C LEU A 196 -9.11 17.80 -2.70
N SER A 197 -10.27 18.48 -2.60
CA SER A 197 -11.32 18.48 -3.63
C SER A 197 -11.84 17.09 -4.01
N LEU A 198 -11.78 16.12 -3.09
CA LEU A 198 -12.25 14.76 -3.26
C LEU A 198 -13.63 14.57 -2.66
N LYS A 199 -14.54 13.96 -3.42
CA LYS A 199 -15.84 13.51 -2.94
C LYS A 199 -15.83 12.00 -2.80
N ILE A 200 -16.01 11.51 -1.58
CA ILE A 200 -15.98 10.09 -1.32
C ILE A 200 -17.42 9.59 -1.18
N PRO A 201 -17.93 8.76 -2.13
CA PRO A 201 -19.23 8.12 -1.99
C PRO A 201 -19.27 7.20 -0.76
N GLU A 202 -20.43 7.14 -0.08
CA GLU A 202 -20.55 6.47 1.22
C GLU A 202 -20.06 5.02 1.22
N ASP A 203 -20.32 4.28 0.14
CA ASP A 203 -20.00 2.85 0.06
C ASP A 203 -18.72 2.52 -0.71
N ALA A 204 -18.14 3.48 -1.45
CA ALA A 204 -17.04 3.19 -2.36
C ALA A 204 -15.84 2.55 -1.64
N LEU A 205 -15.50 3.07 -0.48
CA LEU A 205 -14.39 2.58 0.33
C LEU A 205 -14.61 1.15 0.80
N TYR A 206 -15.78 0.91 1.36
CA TYR A 206 -16.16 -0.42 1.81
C TYR A 206 -16.17 -1.43 0.65
N GLN A 207 -16.67 -1.05 -0.54
CA GLN A 207 -16.65 -1.91 -1.72
C GLN A 207 -15.22 -2.32 -2.10
N TYR A 208 -14.28 -1.39 -2.09
CA TYR A 208 -12.89 -1.73 -2.38
C TYR A 208 -12.23 -2.56 -1.27
N ALA A 209 -12.47 -2.26 -0.01
CA ALA A 209 -11.96 -3.09 1.09
C ALA A 209 -12.46 -4.54 0.96
N CYS A 210 -13.76 -4.72 0.69
CA CYS A 210 -14.34 -6.01 0.41
C CYS A 210 -13.75 -6.65 -0.87
N PHE A 211 -13.51 -5.86 -1.92
CA PHE A 211 -12.86 -6.33 -3.14
C PHE A 211 -11.50 -6.96 -2.85
N PHE A 212 -10.65 -6.30 -2.08
CA PHE A 212 -9.31 -6.80 -1.77
C PHE A 212 -9.32 -7.99 -0.81
N LEU A 213 -10.19 -7.98 0.19
CA LEU A 213 -10.22 -9.04 1.20
C LEU A 213 -11.00 -10.28 0.77
N ASN A 214 -12.04 -10.14 -0.03
CA ASN A 214 -12.99 -11.23 -0.26
C ASN A 214 -13.11 -11.71 -1.70
N THR A 215 -12.90 -10.88 -2.73
CA THR A 215 -13.08 -11.33 -4.10
C THR A 215 -11.83 -12.01 -4.66
N MET A 216 -12.02 -13.02 -5.51
CA MET A 216 -10.91 -13.67 -6.21
C MET A 216 -10.10 -12.66 -7.04
N GLY A 217 -10.79 -11.73 -7.73
CA GLY A 217 -10.14 -10.66 -8.52
C GLY A 217 -9.24 -9.77 -7.67
N GLY A 218 -9.70 -9.36 -6.49
CA GLY A 218 -8.93 -8.55 -5.55
C GLY A 218 -7.75 -9.30 -4.94
N LYS A 219 -7.95 -10.55 -4.52
CA LYS A 219 -6.88 -11.42 -3.99
C LYS A 219 -5.79 -11.69 -5.04
N LEU A 220 -6.16 -12.02 -6.26
CA LEU A 220 -5.23 -12.18 -7.40
C LEU A 220 -4.47 -10.89 -7.70
N TYR A 221 -5.11 -9.76 -7.50
CA TYR A 221 -4.50 -8.47 -7.64
C TYR A 221 -3.42 -8.24 -6.59
N LEU A 222 -3.72 -8.42 -5.30
CA LEU A 222 -2.76 -8.27 -4.20
C LEU A 222 -1.61 -9.29 -4.27
N SER A 223 -1.86 -10.54 -4.65
CA SER A 223 -0.83 -11.57 -4.76
C SER A 223 0.30 -11.25 -5.74
N ARG A 224 0.06 -10.29 -6.65
CA ARG A 224 1.04 -9.80 -7.63
C ARG A 224 1.81 -8.57 -7.16
N ARG A 225 1.61 -8.12 -5.92
CA ARG A 225 2.30 -6.97 -5.34
C ARG A 225 3.54 -7.39 -4.58
N ASP A 226 4.44 -6.43 -4.41
CA ASP A 226 5.47 -6.55 -3.39
C ASP A 226 4.83 -6.68 -2.00
N SER A 227 5.61 -7.19 -1.06
CA SER A 227 5.11 -7.48 0.29
C SER A 227 4.65 -6.22 1.02
N LEU A 228 5.38 -5.11 0.91
CA LEU A 228 5.01 -3.84 1.55
C LEU A 228 3.63 -3.40 1.08
N THR A 229 3.45 -3.27 -0.24
CA THR A 229 2.17 -2.86 -0.83
C THR A 229 1.02 -3.76 -0.39
N ARG A 230 1.24 -5.09 -0.40
CA ARG A 230 0.21 -6.06 -0.02
C ARG A 230 -0.18 -5.93 1.44
N MET A 231 0.79 -5.87 2.35
CA MET A 231 0.55 -5.75 3.79
C MET A 231 -0.21 -4.46 4.12
N VAL A 232 0.26 -3.33 3.60
CA VAL A 232 -0.34 -2.01 3.91
C VAL A 232 -1.75 -1.88 3.34
N VAL A 233 -1.99 -2.38 2.11
CA VAL A 233 -3.35 -2.41 1.53
C VAL A 233 -4.28 -3.30 2.35
N SER A 234 -3.83 -4.49 2.74
CA SER A 234 -4.61 -5.42 3.55
C SER A 234 -4.93 -4.83 4.92
N TYR A 235 -3.96 -4.15 5.55
CA TYR A 235 -4.13 -3.48 6.83
C TYR A 235 -5.27 -2.46 6.79
N TYR A 236 -5.22 -1.50 5.85
CA TYR A 236 -6.26 -0.49 5.74
C TYR A 236 -7.61 -1.09 5.30
N ALA A 237 -7.62 -2.11 4.46
CA ALA A 237 -8.86 -2.80 4.11
C ALA A 237 -9.53 -3.45 5.34
N ILE A 238 -8.75 -4.06 6.23
CA ILE A 238 -9.24 -4.60 7.50
C ILE A 238 -9.85 -3.50 8.36
N LEU A 239 -9.18 -2.36 8.53
CA LEU A 239 -9.70 -1.24 9.32
C LEU A 239 -11.02 -0.72 8.79
N ILE A 240 -11.18 -0.61 7.46
CA ILE A 240 -12.43 -0.17 6.83
C ILE A 240 -13.58 -1.15 7.14
N VAL A 241 -13.34 -2.44 6.95
CA VAL A 241 -14.38 -3.44 7.24
C VAL A 241 -14.67 -3.50 8.73
N HIS A 242 -13.66 -3.33 9.60
CA HIS A 242 -13.85 -3.22 11.04
C HIS A 242 -14.78 -2.04 11.38
N GLN A 243 -14.54 -0.87 10.81
CA GLN A 243 -15.37 0.29 11.01
C GLN A 243 -16.80 0.06 10.48
N ALA A 244 -16.95 -0.61 9.35
CA ALA A 244 -18.26 -1.02 8.83
C ALA A 244 -18.99 -1.99 9.79
N ASN A 245 -18.26 -2.92 10.43
CA ASN A 245 -18.83 -3.81 11.44
C ASN A 245 -19.35 -3.03 12.67
N ILE A 246 -18.57 -2.11 13.22
CA ILE A 246 -18.97 -1.28 14.36
C ILE A 246 -20.26 -0.51 14.06
N GLN A 247 -20.42 -0.06 12.81
CA GLN A 247 -21.58 0.73 12.39
C GLN A 247 -22.76 -0.10 11.90
N GLY A 248 -22.66 -1.44 11.92
CA GLY A 248 -23.70 -2.32 11.40
C GLY A 248 -23.89 -2.23 9.88
N LYS A 249 -22.88 -1.76 9.16
CA LYS A 249 -22.90 -1.54 7.69
C LYS A 249 -22.09 -2.58 6.89
N ASN A 250 -21.65 -3.66 7.51
CA ASN A 250 -20.97 -4.75 6.79
C ASN A 250 -21.94 -5.54 5.93
N ALA A 251 -22.46 -4.92 4.87
CA ALA A 251 -23.50 -5.46 4.00
C ALA A 251 -23.11 -6.78 3.29
N HIS A 252 -21.80 -6.99 3.06
CA HIS A 252 -21.28 -8.20 2.44
C HIS A 252 -20.94 -9.31 3.45
N GLY A 253 -21.07 -9.05 4.76
CA GLY A 253 -20.82 -10.06 5.80
C GLY A 253 -19.37 -10.54 5.84
N ILE A 254 -18.41 -9.66 5.58
CA ILE A 254 -16.98 -10.00 5.58
C ILE A 254 -16.55 -10.40 6.99
N GLN A 255 -16.00 -11.59 7.12
CA GLN A 255 -15.39 -12.07 8.35
C GLN A 255 -13.93 -11.62 8.41
N LEU A 256 -13.57 -10.89 9.46
CA LEU A 256 -12.22 -10.32 9.58
C LEU A 256 -11.18 -11.29 10.14
N GLN A 257 -11.60 -12.26 10.96
CA GLN A 257 -10.65 -13.15 11.65
C GLN A 257 -9.61 -13.79 10.72
N PRO A 258 -9.98 -14.39 9.55
CA PRO A 258 -9.00 -15.01 8.68
C PRO A 258 -8.01 -13.98 8.07
N ALA A 259 -8.47 -12.76 7.80
CA ALA A 259 -7.62 -11.70 7.26
C ALA A 259 -6.66 -11.15 8.32
N LEU A 260 -7.14 -11.00 9.56
CA LEU A 260 -6.34 -10.60 10.72
C LEU A 260 -5.22 -11.61 10.99
N ASP A 261 -5.55 -12.91 11.04
CA ASP A 261 -4.57 -13.95 11.29
C ASP A 261 -3.49 -13.98 10.21
N LEU A 262 -3.89 -13.94 8.94
CA LEU A 262 -2.96 -13.95 7.82
C LEU A 262 -2.05 -12.72 7.84
N LEU A 263 -2.61 -11.51 7.99
CA LEU A 263 -1.83 -10.28 7.93
C LEU A 263 -0.89 -10.14 9.12
N THR A 264 -1.34 -10.51 10.32
CA THR A 264 -0.49 -10.48 11.52
C THR A 264 0.75 -11.35 11.29
N THR A 265 0.57 -12.59 10.85
CA THR A 265 1.68 -13.49 10.54
C THR A 265 2.59 -12.92 9.44
N GLU A 266 2.03 -12.37 8.36
CA GLU A 266 2.85 -11.75 7.29
C GLU A 266 3.70 -10.60 7.81
N ILE A 267 3.18 -9.75 8.70
CA ILE A 267 3.92 -8.61 9.26
C ILE A 267 4.97 -9.07 10.28
N GLU A 268 4.64 -10.04 11.14
CA GLU A 268 5.59 -10.61 12.10
C GLU A 268 6.81 -11.19 11.39
N GLU A 269 6.58 -12.03 10.37
CA GLU A 269 7.63 -12.77 9.67
C GLU A 269 8.37 -11.95 8.61
N GLY A 270 7.65 -11.09 7.89
CA GLY A 270 8.16 -10.40 6.70
C GLY A 270 8.13 -8.88 6.74
N GLY A 271 7.58 -8.24 7.79
CA GLY A 271 7.34 -6.80 7.85
C GLY A 271 8.52 -5.95 8.31
N ASN A 272 9.76 -6.46 8.33
CA ASN A 272 10.93 -5.71 8.85
C ASN A 272 11.26 -4.43 8.08
N HIS A 273 10.75 -4.27 6.87
CA HIS A 273 10.91 -3.09 6.04
C HIS A 273 9.76 -2.08 6.17
N LEU A 274 8.73 -2.41 6.98
CA LEU A 274 7.62 -1.50 7.27
C LEU A 274 8.06 -0.45 8.28
N TYR A 275 7.80 0.82 7.97
CA TYR A 275 8.11 1.94 8.85
C TYR A 275 7.24 1.92 10.12
N TYR A 276 5.95 1.57 9.98
CA TYR A 276 5.00 1.49 11.08
C TYR A 276 4.75 0.06 11.59
N LYS A 277 5.72 -0.86 11.45
CA LYS A 277 5.54 -2.28 11.80
C LYS A 277 4.89 -2.49 13.15
N GLU A 278 5.48 -1.93 14.21
CA GLU A 278 5.01 -2.12 15.59
C GLU A 278 3.60 -1.54 15.77
N ALA A 279 3.35 -0.34 15.26
CA ALA A 279 2.03 0.28 15.35
C ALA A 279 0.94 -0.52 14.60
N TYR A 280 1.29 -1.14 13.48
CA TYR A 280 0.36 -2.05 12.78
C TYR A 280 0.07 -3.30 13.59
N LEU A 281 1.09 -3.92 14.19
CA LEU A 281 0.91 -5.12 15.02
C LEU A 281 0.07 -4.83 16.25
N ASP A 282 0.31 -3.72 16.95
CA ASP A 282 -0.49 -3.32 18.11
C ASP A 282 -1.99 -3.25 17.76
N VAL A 283 -2.33 -2.57 16.66
CA VAL A 283 -3.72 -2.47 16.22
C VAL A 283 -4.30 -3.84 15.79
N LEU A 284 -3.51 -4.66 15.12
CA LEU A 284 -3.97 -5.99 14.66
C LEU A 284 -4.21 -6.93 15.84
N TYR A 285 -3.37 -6.91 16.88
CA TYR A 285 -3.60 -7.70 18.09
C TYR A 285 -4.85 -7.27 18.81
N ASP A 286 -5.07 -5.95 18.99
CA ASP A 286 -6.31 -5.42 19.58
C ASP A 286 -7.56 -5.85 18.80
N LEU A 287 -7.48 -5.88 17.48
CA LEU A 287 -8.57 -6.34 16.62
C LEU A 287 -8.78 -7.85 16.73
N LYS A 288 -7.71 -8.64 16.80
CA LYS A 288 -7.81 -10.11 16.98
C LYS A 288 -8.55 -10.45 18.27
N GLU A 289 -8.28 -9.77 19.37
CA GLU A 289 -9.02 -9.97 20.63
C GLU A 289 -10.52 -9.67 20.50
N LYS A 290 -10.90 -8.72 19.65
CA LYS A 290 -12.32 -8.35 19.43
C LYS A 290 -13.08 -9.32 18.55
N TYR A 291 -12.38 -10.08 17.69
CA TYR A 291 -12.99 -10.97 16.69
C TYR A 291 -12.79 -12.47 16.99
N GLN A 292 -12.10 -12.83 18.08
CA GLN A 292 -12.03 -14.19 18.63
C GLN A 292 -13.36 -14.53 19.31
#